data_7b911292a8b0ae2e0e3ce589d274d475
#
_entry.id   7b911292a8b0ae2e0e3ce589d274d475
#
_cell.length_a   1.000
_cell.length_b   1.000
_cell.length_c   1.000
_cell.angle_alpha   90.00
_cell.angle_beta   90.00
_cell.angle_gamma   90.00
#
_symmetry.space_group_name_H-M   'P 1'
#
loop_
_entity.id
_entity.type
_entity.pdbx_description
1 polymer ?
#
loop_
_entity_poly.entity_id
_entity_poly.type
_entity_poly.pdbx_seq_one_letter_code
_entity_poly.pdbx_strand_id
1 'polypeptide(L)'
;DGTWTYFAGDIAYHSNKISRKFDMLINILGADHAGYTKRIVSATKAISENRVNLICKVSQLVKLFKNGEPFKMSKRKGDYITVEDLIKEVGKDSTRFMMLNRSNDVELDFDFKKVTEKSKDNPVFYVQYAYARINSIFRLLKLNLNAKIKFDNKKFTLNQYEIEILKKISEWPRCVEISSNKLEPHRIPFYLYDLATLFHSYWNLGKDNISYRFISDNKPTSTTKLIILKC
;
A
#
# COMPACT_ATOMS: atom_id res chain seq x y z
N ASP A 1 -40.55 -24.10 -1.79
CA ASP A 1 -40.48 -24.61 -3.15
C ASP A 1 -39.47 -25.78 -3.30
N GLY A 2 -38.70 -26.13 -2.27
CA GLY A 2 -37.73 -27.22 -2.24
C GLY A 2 -36.41 -26.91 -2.93
N THR A 3 -36.18 -25.68 -3.34
CA THR A 3 -34.89 -25.24 -3.92
C THR A 3 -33.91 -24.78 -2.85
N TRP A 4 -32.62 -25.00 -3.11
CA TRP A 4 -31.55 -24.54 -2.23
C TRP A 4 -31.39 -23.01 -2.35
N THR A 5 -31.17 -22.34 -1.22
CA THR A 5 -30.78 -20.93 -1.22
C THR A 5 -29.31 -20.74 -1.57
N TYR A 6 -28.90 -19.54 -1.94
CA TYR A 6 -27.49 -19.18 -2.17
C TYR A 6 -26.59 -19.58 -0.99
N PHE A 7 -27.13 -19.52 0.24
CA PHE A 7 -26.37 -19.88 1.44
C PHE A 7 -25.93 -21.36 1.46
N ALA A 8 -26.72 -22.26 0.91
CA ALA A 8 -26.36 -23.67 0.80
C ALA A 8 -25.15 -23.86 -0.14
N GLY A 9 -25.13 -23.14 -1.27
CA GLY A 9 -23.98 -23.11 -2.18
C GLY A 9 -22.70 -22.59 -1.49
N ASP A 10 -22.83 -21.55 -0.67
CA ASP A 10 -21.71 -20.99 0.07
C ASP A 10 -21.17 -21.95 1.14
N ILE A 11 -22.05 -22.67 1.82
CA ILE A 11 -21.66 -23.73 2.77
C ILE A 11 -20.88 -24.84 2.05
N ALA A 12 -21.38 -25.31 0.90
CA ALA A 12 -20.71 -26.33 0.08
C ALA A 12 -19.34 -25.85 -0.40
N TYR A 13 -19.22 -24.60 -0.81
CA TYR A 13 -17.95 -23.99 -1.20
C TYR A 13 -16.97 -23.92 -0.02
N HIS A 14 -17.42 -23.56 1.17
CA HIS A 14 -16.56 -23.57 2.37
C HIS A 14 -16.16 -24.97 2.79
N SER A 15 -17.03 -25.98 2.63
CA SER A 15 -16.67 -27.38 2.82
C SER A 15 -15.52 -27.80 1.87
N ASN A 16 -15.58 -27.38 0.59
CA ASN A 16 -14.49 -27.59 -0.36
C ASN A 16 -13.20 -26.88 0.07
N LYS A 17 -13.28 -25.63 0.58
CA LYS A 17 -12.11 -24.92 1.13
C LYS A 17 -11.46 -25.67 2.28
N ILE A 18 -12.27 -26.19 3.20
CA ILE A 18 -11.81 -26.97 4.36
C ILE A 18 -11.10 -28.25 3.90
N SER A 19 -11.62 -28.95 2.89
CA SER A 19 -11.01 -30.17 2.36
C SER A 19 -9.62 -29.93 1.74
N ARG A 20 -9.30 -28.69 1.36
CA ARG A 20 -7.97 -28.29 0.87
C ARG A 20 -6.93 -28.08 1.98
N LYS A 21 -7.33 -28.27 3.25
CA LYS A 21 -6.45 -28.26 4.44
C LYS A 21 -5.68 -26.95 4.66
N PHE A 22 -6.33 -25.81 4.47
CA PHE A 22 -5.77 -24.52 4.89
C PHE A 22 -5.97 -24.31 6.38
N ASP A 23 -4.98 -23.74 7.06
CA ASP A 23 -5.04 -23.41 8.49
C ASP A 23 -5.99 -22.24 8.77
N MET A 24 -6.13 -21.33 7.82
CA MET A 24 -6.96 -20.14 7.92
C MET A 24 -7.68 -19.87 6.59
N LEU A 25 -8.95 -19.52 6.67
CA LEU A 25 -9.74 -19.05 5.56
C LEU A 25 -10.02 -17.54 5.71
N ILE A 26 -9.85 -16.80 4.63
CA ILE A 26 -10.13 -15.35 4.61
C ILE A 26 -11.13 -15.08 3.49
N ASN A 27 -12.27 -14.49 3.84
CA ASN A 27 -13.23 -13.97 2.88
C ASN A 27 -13.13 -12.44 2.85
N ILE A 28 -12.98 -11.87 1.65
CA ILE A 28 -13.05 -10.42 1.43
C ILE A 28 -14.39 -10.14 0.78
N LEU A 29 -15.23 -9.36 1.46
CA LEU A 29 -16.64 -9.13 1.11
C LEU A 29 -16.91 -7.63 0.97
N GLY A 30 -17.85 -7.25 0.12
CA GLY A 30 -18.37 -5.88 0.06
C GLY A 30 -19.23 -5.55 1.28
N ALA A 31 -19.46 -4.26 1.51
CA ALA A 31 -20.25 -3.75 2.64
C ALA A 31 -21.71 -4.26 2.65
N ASP A 32 -22.27 -4.55 1.48
CA ASP A 32 -23.59 -5.16 1.30
C ASP A 32 -23.70 -6.56 1.92
N HIS A 33 -22.57 -7.26 2.11
CA HIS A 33 -22.50 -8.57 2.76
C HIS A 33 -22.21 -8.51 4.28
N ALA A 34 -22.14 -7.33 4.90
CA ALA A 34 -21.79 -7.21 6.32
C ALA A 34 -22.69 -8.05 7.24
N GLY A 35 -24.01 -8.05 7.01
CA GLY A 35 -24.98 -8.85 7.78
C GLY A 35 -24.86 -10.37 7.55
N TYR A 36 -24.18 -10.77 6.49
CA TYR A 36 -24.00 -12.18 6.12
C TYR A 36 -22.82 -12.84 6.86
N THR A 37 -21.82 -12.04 7.27
CA THR A 37 -20.54 -12.53 7.81
C THR A 37 -20.70 -13.48 9.01
N LYS A 38 -21.57 -13.12 9.97
CA LYS A 38 -21.82 -13.94 11.16
C LYS A 38 -22.34 -15.34 10.80
N ARG A 39 -23.24 -15.42 9.82
CA ARG A 39 -23.85 -16.68 9.39
C ARG A 39 -22.81 -17.62 8.76
N ILE A 40 -21.99 -17.12 7.82
CA ILE A 40 -21.01 -17.95 7.15
C ILE A 40 -19.86 -18.37 8.07
N VAL A 41 -19.47 -17.52 9.03
CA VAL A 41 -18.48 -17.88 10.06
C VAL A 41 -19.03 -19.01 10.95
N SER A 42 -20.30 -18.91 11.40
CA SER A 42 -20.92 -19.95 12.22
C SER A 42 -21.10 -21.26 11.45
N ALA A 43 -21.52 -21.19 10.17
CA ALA A 43 -21.62 -22.37 9.32
C ALA A 43 -20.26 -23.04 9.11
N THR A 44 -19.20 -22.28 8.82
CA THR A 44 -17.85 -22.81 8.65
C THR A 44 -17.34 -23.49 9.92
N LYS A 45 -17.59 -22.91 11.09
CA LYS A 45 -17.27 -23.54 12.37
C LYS A 45 -17.99 -24.89 12.54
N ALA A 46 -19.30 -24.91 12.23
CA ALA A 46 -20.10 -26.15 12.37
C ALA A 46 -19.60 -27.27 11.44
N ILE A 47 -19.41 -26.98 10.13
CA ILE A 47 -18.98 -28.00 9.16
C ILE A 47 -17.51 -28.42 9.32
N SER A 48 -16.68 -27.59 9.98
CA SER A 48 -15.29 -27.93 10.30
C SER A 48 -15.09 -28.50 11.71
N GLU A 49 -16.16 -28.64 12.50
CA GLU A 49 -16.06 -29.03 13.92
C GLU A 49 -15.10 -28.11 14.70
N ASN A 50 -15.14 -26.82 14.45
CA ASN A 50 -14.27 -25.78 15.00
C ASN A 50 -12.76 -25.94 14.66
N ARG A 51 -12.39 -26.76 13.67
CA ARG A 51 -10.98 -26.98 13.29
C ARG A 51 -10.40 -25.84 12.45
N VAL A 52 -11.24 -25.09 11.74
CA VAL A 52 -10.80 -24.05 10.80
C VAL A 52 -11.34 -22.69 11.21
N ASN A 53 -10.49 -21.69 11.23
CA ASN A 53 -10.87 -20.31 11.47
C ASN A 53 -11.19 -19.59 10.16
N LEU A 54 -12.41 -19.04 10.05
CA LEU A 54 -12.81 -18.15 8.95
C LEU A 54 -12.83 -16.71 9.42
N ILE A 55 -12.04 -15.87 8.77
CA ILE A 55 -12.04 -14.41 8.97
C ILE A 55 -12.76 -13.77 7.79
N CYS A 56 -13.75 -12.92 8.07
CA CYS A 56 -14.40 -12.09 7.07
C CYS A 56 -13.91 -10.64 7.19
N LYS A 57 -13.29 -10.12 6.13
CA LYS A 57 -12.96 -8.69 5.99
C LYS A 57 -14.01 -8.03 5.09
N VAL A 58 -14.69 -7.03 5.62
CA VAL A 58 -15.70 -6.27 4.88
C VAL A 58 -15.03 -5.00 4.34
N SER A 59 -15.10 -4.81 3.03
CA SER A 59 -14.59 -3.61 2.37
C SER A 59 -15.73 -2.65 2.07
N GLN A 60 -15.54 -1.39 2.46
CA GLN A 60 -16.49 -0.31 2.19
C GLN A 60 -16.51 0.09 0.71
N LEU A 61 -17.51 0.90 0.36
CA LEU A 61 -17.72 1.33 -1.01
C LEU A 61 -16.59 2.24 -1.50
N VAL A 62 -16.23 2.08 -2.78
CA VAL A 62 -15.39 3.01 -3.52
C VAL A 62 -16.32 3.90 -4.36
N LYS A 63 -16.28 5.19 -4.09
CA LYS A 63 -17.02 6.21 -4.86
C LYS A 63 -16.08 6.77 -5.91
N LEU A 64 -16.46 6.70 -7.18
CA LEU A 64 -15.66 7.22 -8.28
C LEU A 64 -16.05 8.67 -8.58
N PHE A 65 -15.05 9.52 -8.79
CA PHE A 65 -15.19 10.92 -9.16
C PHE A 65 -14.40 11.22 -10.43
N LYS A 66 -14.99 12.00 -11.32
CA LYS A 66 -14.30 12.51 -12.51
C LYS A 66 -14.43 14.02 -12.53
N ASN A 67 -13.29 14.72 -12.48
CA ASN A 67 -13.22 16.19 -12.38
C ASN A 67 -13.99 16.77 -11.16
N GLY A 68 -13.96 16.08 -10.03
CA GLY A 68 -14.66 16.50 -8.81
C GLY A 68 -16.15 16.16 -8.75
N GLU A 69 -16.74 15.67 -9.85
CA GLU A 69 -18.14 15.26 -9.90
C GLU A 69 -18.30 13.75 -9.71
N PRO A 70 -19.31 13.28 -8.95
CA PRO A 70 -19.55 11.86 -8.76
C PRO A 70 -19.83 11.16 -10.10
N PHE A 71 -19.06 10.12 -10.40
CA PHE A 71 -19.29 9.26 -11.55
C PHE A 71 -20.39 8.25 -11.23
N LYS A 72 -21.60 8.48 -11.77
CA LYS A 72 -22.77 7.61 -11.54
C LYS A 72 -22.70 6.39 -12.46
N MET A 73 -22.40 5.23 -11.90
CA MET A 73 -22.51 3.96 -12.62
C MET A 73 -23.95 3.49 -12.70
N SER A 74 -24.41 3.09 -13.88
CA SER A 74 -25.73 2.52 -14.10
C SER A 74 -25.65 1.27 -14.97
N LYS A 75 -25.86 0.10 -14.37
CA LYS A 75 -25.92 -1.17 -15.11
C LYS A 75 -26.97 -1.17 -16.22
N ARG A 76 -28.10 -0.46 -16.03
CA ARG A 76 -29.20 -0.38 -17.00
C ARG A 76 -28.86 0.46 -18.24
N LYS A 77 -27.97 1.44 -18.08
CA LYS A 77 -27.52 2.32 -19.19
C LYS A 77 -26.19 1.88 -19.82
N GLY A 78 -25.57 0.83 -19.31
CA GLY A 78 -24.25 0.40 -19.75
C GLY A 78 -23.11 1.32 -19.23
N ASP A 79 -23.40 2.32 -18.41
CA ASP A 79 -22.43 3.24 -17.85
C ASP A 79 -21.82 2.61 -16.59
N TYR A 80 -20.83 1.75 -16.75
CA TYR A 80 -20.02 1.22 -15.68
C TYR A 80 -18.55 1.24 -16.07
N ILE A 81 -17.70 1.48 -15.10
CA ILE A 81 -16.24 1.42 -15.27
C ILE A 81 -15.76 0.07 -14.75
N THR A 82 -15.07 -0.68 -15.58
CA THR A 82 -14.39 -1.90 -15.16
C THR A 82 -13.06 -1.57 -14.48
N VAL A 83 -12.51 -2.54 -13.74
CA VAL A 83 -11.14 -2.41 -13.18
C VAL A 83 -10.11 -2.22 -14.31
N GLU A 84 -10.33 -2.84 -15.48
CA GLU A 84 -9.48 -2.68 -16.63
C GLU A 84 -9.51 -1.23 -17.18
N ASP A 85 -10.69 -0.62 -17.26
CA ASP A 85 -10.83 0.78 -17.69
C ASP A 85 -10.15 1.72 -16.71
N LEU A 86 -10.31 1.47 -15.41
CA LEU A 86 -9.64 2.22 -14.35
C LEU A 86 -8.11 2.15 -14.50
N ILE A 87 -7.57 0.94 -14.70
CA ILE A 87 -6.13 0.73 -14.89
C ILE A 87 -5.63 1.43 -16.18
N LYS A 88 -6.40 1.41 -17.25
CA LYS A 88 -6.05 2.09 -18.51
C LYS A 88 -6.00 3.61 -18.32
N GLU A 89 -6.92 4.18 -17.52
CA GLU A 89 -7.01 5.65 -17.34
C GLU A 89 -5.94 6.18 -16.36
N VAL A 90 -5.72 5.53 -15.21
CA VAL A 90 -4.84 6.05 -14.16
C VAL A 90 -3.55 5.26 -13.93
N GLY A 91 -3.41 4.12 -14.56
CA GLY A 91 -2.28 3.22 -14.42
C GLY A 91 -2.44 2.23 -13.25
N LYS A 92 -1.76 1.09 -13.36
CA LYS A 92 -1.82 -0.02 -12.42
C LYS A 92 -1.33 0.37 -11.01
N ASP A 93 -0.20 1.07 -10.93
CA ASP A 93 0.43 1.40 -9.66
C ASP A 93 -0.41 2.41 -8.88
N SER A 94 -0.91 3.44 -9.56
CA SER A 94 -1.81 4.43 -8.95
C SER A 94 -3.10 3.79 -8.47
N THR A 95 -3.72 2.92 -9.28
CA THR A 95 -4.93 2.19 -8.90
C THR A 95 -4.67 1.36 -7.62
N ARG A 96 -3.64 0.52 -7.62
CA ARG A 96 -3.34 -0.35 -6.48
C ARG A 96 -3.00 0.42 -5.22
N PHE A 97 -2.15 1.43 -5.34
CA PHE A 97 -1.74 2.24 -4.19
C PHE A 97 -2.94 2.96 -3.57
N MET A 98 -3.76 3.62 -4.39
CA MET A 98 -4.91 4.37 -3.88
C MET A 98 -5.98 3.47 -3.27
N MET A 99 -6.25 2.31 -3.86
CA MET A 99 -7.17 1.31 -3.28
C MET A 99 -6.69 0.79 -1.93
N LEU A 100 -5.36 0.69 -1.73
CA LEU A 100 -4.77 0.28 -0.47
C LEU A 100 -4.51 1.44 0.51
N ASN A 101 -4.63 2.70 0.07
CA ASN A 101 -4.36 3.87 0.90
C ASN A 101 -5.53 4.24 1.82
N ARG A 102 -6.36 3.25 2.16
CA ARG A 102 -7.47 3.33 3.11
C ARG A 102 -7.62 2.00 3.84
N SER A 103 -8.07 2.08 5.10
CA SER A 103 -8.55 0.88 5.78
C SER A 103 -9.80 0.34 5.08
N ASN A 104 -9.98 -0.98 5.10
CA ASN A 104 -11.13 -1.62 4.44
C ASN A 104 -12.49 -1.20 5.00
N ASP A 105 -12.55 -0.69 6.23
CA ASP A 105 -13.76 -0.22 6.91
C ASP A 105 -14.10 1.25 6.65
N VAL A 106 -13.29 1.95 5.84
CA VAL A 106 -13.51 3.36 5.47
C VAL A 106 -13.80 3.48 3.98
N GLU A 107 -14.84 4.24 3.64
CA GLU A 107 -15.17 4.56 2.24
C GLU A 107 -14.01 5.29 1.55
N LEU A 108 -13.82 5.02 0.27
CA LEU A 108 -12.81 5.65 -0.56
C LEU A 108 -13.47 6.51 -1.64
N ASP A 109 -13.18 7.81 -1.64
CA ASP A 109 -13.44 8.70 -2.76
C ASP A 109 -12.25 8.64 -3.73
N PHE A 110 -12.45 7.99 -4.88
CA PHE A 110 -11.43 7.83 -5.91
C PHE A 110 -11.67 8.83 -7.04
N ASP A 111 -10.90 9.92 -7.05
CA ASP A 111 -10.94 10.96 -8.08
C ASP A 111 -9.83 10.72 -9.10
N PHE A 112 -10.21 10.46 -10.36
CA PHE A 112 -9.27 10.19 -11.47
C PHE A 112 -8.25 11.29 -11.66
N LYS A 113 -8.66 12.56 -11.53
CA LYS A 113 -7.77 13.69 -11.66
C LYS A 113 -6.76 13.76 -10.53
N LYS A 114 -7.22 13.64 -9.28
CA LYS A 114 -6.35 13.70 -8.10
C LYS A 114 -5.32 12.57 -8.09
N VAL A 115 -5.72 11.37 -8.51
CA VAL A 115 -4.85 10.17 -8.52
C VAL A 115 -3.74 10.28 -9.56
N THR A 116 -3.95 11.04 -10.64
CA THR A 116 -2.95 11.26 -11.70
C THR A 116 -2.16 12.56 -11.55
N GLU A 117 -2.54 13.41 -10.61
CA GLU A 117 -1.90 14.69 -10.40
C GLU A 117 -0.45 14.54 -9.90
N LYS A 118 0.45 15.34 -10.49
CA LYS A 118 1.88 15.37 -10.10
C LYS A 118 2.11 16.41 -9.00
N SER A 119 1.49 16.21 -7.84
CA SER A 119 1.58 17.12 -6.71
C SER A 119 1.97 16.36 -5.42
N LYS A 120 2.37 17.11 -4.40
CA LYS A 120 2.65 16.57 -3.06
C LYS A 120 1.40 15.99 -2.38
N ASP A 121 0.21 16.43 -2.81
CA ASP A 121 -1.07 16.00 -2.24
C ASP A 121 -1.52 14.65 -2.82
N ASN A 122 -0.85 14.17 -3.89
CA ASN A 122 -1.02 12.83 -4.41
C ASN A 122 0.00 11.87 -3.75
N PRO A 123 -0.43 10.98 -2.84
CA PRO A 123 0.49 10.12 -2.11
C PRO A 123 1.25 9.13 -3.00
N VAL A 124 0.64 8.69 -4.09
CA VAL A 124 1.31 7.83 -5.09
C VAL A 124 2.49 8.55 -5.72
N PHE A 125 2.22 9.73 -6.26
CA PHE A 125 3.25 10.55 -6.89
C PHE A 125 4.36 10.89 -5.89
N TYR A 126 4.00 11.22 -4.67
CA TYR A 126 4.95 11.63 -3.64
C TYR A 126 5.95 10.51 -3.29
N VAL A 127 5.48 9.28 -3.15
CA VAL A 127 6.33 8.09 -2.93
C VAL A 127 7.17 7.78 -4.17
N GLN A 128 6.57 7.76 -5.36
CA GLN A 128 7.29 7.51 -6.62
C GLN A 128 8.37 8.57 -6.88
N TYR A 129 8.11 9.82 -6.51
CA TYR A 129 9.07 10.91 -6.68
C TYR A 129 10.27 10.77 -5.75
N ALA A 130 10.08 10.28 -4.51
CA ALA A 130 11.20 9.93 -3.62
C ALA A 130 12.08 8.86 -4.26
N TYR A 131 11.49 7.78 -4.75
CA TYR A 131 12.20 6.70 -5.44
C TYR A 131 12.94 7.18 -6.70
N ALA A 132 12.29 8.02 -7.51
CA ALA A 132 12.91 8.60 -8.71
C ALA A 132 14.13 9.47 -8.38
N ARG A 133 14.05 10.28 -7.31
CA ARG A 133 15.18 11.09 -6.81
C ARG A 133 16.35 10.22 -6.35
N ILE A 134 16.09 9.18 -5.57
CA ILE A 134 17.12 8.24 -5.11
C ILE A 134 17.81 7.59 -6.32
N ASN A 135 17.05 7.04 -7.25
CA ASN A 135 17.61 6.43 -8.47
C ASN A 135 18.41 7.42 -9.31
N SER A 136 17.98 8.69 -9.35
CA SER A 136 18.69 9.76 -10.06
C SER A 136 20.09 10.00 -9.50
N ILE A 137 20.22 9.97 -8.16
CA ILE A 137 21.52 10.08 -7.48
C ILE A 137 22.44 8.92 -7.88
N PHE A 138 21.96 7.67 -7.78
CA PHE A 138 22.76 6.50 -8.13
C PHE A 138 23.18 6.50 -9.60
N ARG A 139 22.30 6.90 -10.51
CA ARG A 139 22.65 7.07 -11.94
C ARG A 139 23.72 8.13 -12.16
N LEU A 140 23.59 9.28 -11.50
CA LEU A 140 24.56 10.37 -11.62
C LEU A 140 25.93 9.95 -11.10
N LEU A 141 25.99 9.18 -10.03
CA LEU A 141 27.21 8.63 -9.47
C LEU A 141 27.73 7.42 -10.23
N LYS A 142 27.04 6.94 -11.26
CA LYS A 142 27.35 5.70 -12.01
C LYS A 142 27.44 4.47 -11.09
N LEU A 143 26.67 4.45 -10.02
CA LEU A 143 26.60 3.35 -9.06
C LEU A 143 25.36 2.50 -9.31
N ASN A 144 25.52 1.18 -9.16
CA ASN A 144 24.37 0.28 -9.08
C ASN A 144 23.75 0.36 -7.67
N LEU A 145 22.40 0.34 -7.57
CA LEU A 145 21.69 0.24 -6.30
C LEU A 145 22.17 -0.96 -5.46
N ASN A 146 22.57 -2.05 -6.09
CA ASN A 146 23.10 -3.25 -5.42
C ASN A 146 24.62 -3.17 -5.10
N ALA A 147 25.31 -2.09 -5.48
CA ALA A 147 26.74 -1.96 -5.20
C ALA A 147 27.01 -2.00 -3.69
N LYS A 148 28.04 -2.73 -3.28
CA LYS A 148 28.48 -2.75 -1.88
C LYS A 148 29.18 -1.43 -1.57
N ILE A 149 28.59 -0.64 -0.68
CA ILE A 149 29.20 0.58 -0.15
C ILE A 149 30.02 0.18 1.07
N LYS A 150 31.32 0.49 1.07
CA LYS A 150 32.18 0.20 2.23
C LYS A 150 31.77 1.11 3.39
N PHE A 151 31.53 0.49 4.53
CA PHE A 151 31.21 1.15 5.78
C PHE A 151 32.47 1.43 6.57
N ASP A 152 32.69 2.69 6.98
CA ASP A 152 33.80 3.09 7.84
C ASP A 152 33.25 3.60 9.18
N ASN A 153 33.31 2.77 10.20
CA ASN A 153 32.81 3.08 11.54
C ASN A 153 33.44 4.35 12.16
N LYS A 154 34.67 4.70 11.80
CA LYS A 154 35.39 5.83 12.37
C LYS A 154 34.90 7.19 11.81
N LYS A 155 34.26 7.17 10.66
CA LYS A 155 33.77 8.36 9.96
C LYS A 155 32.25 8.42 9.86
N PHE A 156 31.56 7.58 10.61
CA PHE A 156 30.11 7.52 10.56
C PHE A 156 29.50 8.51 11.55
N THR A 157 29.01 9.62 11.03
CA THR A 157 28.29 10.65 11.80
C THR A 157 26.93 10.83 11.19
N LEU A 158 25.91 10.96 12.03
CA LEU A 158 24.52 11.18 11.66
C LEU A 158 24.04 12.50 12.23
N ASN A 159 23.34 13.26 11.44
CA ASN A 159 22.54 14.38 11.95
C ASN A 159 21.14 13.89 12.38
N GLN A 160 20.38 14.75 13.05
CA GLN A 160 19.08 14.42 13.60
C GLN A 160 18.09 13.91 12.51
N TYR A 161 18.07 14.50 11.33
CA TYR A 161 17.18 14.12 10.24
C TYR A 161 17.53 12.74 9.66
N GLU A 162 18.82 12.44 9.55
CA GLU A 162 19.32 11.12 9.11
C GLU A 162 18.94 10.05 10.13
N ILE A 163 19.00 10.37 11.42
CA ILE A 163 18.55 9.47 12.50
C ILE A 163 17.05 9.20 12.37
N GLU A 164 16.23 10.21 12.08
CA GLU A 164 14.78 10.04 11.91
C GLU A 164 14.43 9.13 10.72
N ILE A 165 15.12 9.32 9.59
CA ILE A 165 14.96 8.43 8.42
C ILE A 165 15.33 6.99 8.78
N LEU A 166 16.48 6.77 9.45
CA LEU A 166 16.91 5.42 9.83
C LEU A 166 15.97 4.77 10.86
N LYS A 167 15.45 5.54 11.83
CA LYS A 167 14.41 5.05 12.74
C LYS A 167 13.18 4.60 11.97
N LYS A 168 12.72 5.40 11.01
CA LYS A 168 11.57 5.03 10.18
C LYS A 168 11.85 3.76 9.36
N ILE A 169 13.03 3.64 8.76
CA ILE A 169 13.43 2.43 8.03
C ILE A 169 13.43 1.19 8.95
N SER A 170 13.90 1.34 10.19
CA SER A 170 13.93 0.23 11.16
C SER A 170 12.54 -0.27 11.58
N GLU A 171 11.48 0.53 11.39
CA GLU A 171 10.09 0.13 11.65
C GLU A 171 9.53 -0.83 10.57
N TRP A 172 10.20 -0.97 9.42
CA TRP A 172 9.68 -1.75 8.29
C TRP A 172 9.32 -3.21 8.62
N PRO A 173 10.20 -4.00 9.28
CA PRO A 173 9.84 -5.38 9.62
C PRO A 173 8.57 -5.48 10.46
N ARG A 174 8.44 -4.58 11.45
CA ARG A 174 7.26 -4.52 12.31
C ARG A 174 6.01 -4.08 11.55
N CYS A 175 6.15 -3.15 10.61
CA CYS A 175 5.05 -2.71 9.75
C CYS A 175 4.50 -3.89 8.92
N VAL A 176 5.39 -4.70 8.32
CA VAL A 176 5.01 -5.88 7.55
C VAL A 176 4.33 -6.92 8.42
N GLU A 177 4.93 -7.24 9.58
CA GLU A 177 4.39 -8.20 10.54
C GLU A 177 2.96 -7.82 10.99
N ILE A 178 2.77 -6.57 11.43
CA ILE A 178 1.46 -6.10 11.88
C ILE A 178 0.46 -6.09 10.71
N SER A 179 0.87 -5.66 9.53
CA SER A 179 0.00 -5.64 8.34
C SER A 179 -0.51 -7.04 8.00
N SER A 180 0.37 -8.04 8.08
CA SER A 180 0.03 -9.44 7.84
C SER A 180 -0.88 -9.99 8.93
N ASN A 181 -0.47 -9.89 10.19
CA ASN A 181 -1.19 -10.48 11.32
C ASN A 181 -2.60 -9.90 11.51
N LYS A 182 -2.76 -8.60 11.23
CA LYS A 182 -4.06 -7.91 11.34
C LYS A 182 -4.85 -7.90 10.03
N LEU A 183 -4.27 -8.39 8.92
CA LEU A 183 -4.85 -8.28 7.59
C LEU A 183 -5.21 -6.82 7.25
N GLU A 184 -4.26 -5.93 7.47
CA GLU A 184 -4.39 -4.47 7.30
C GLU A 184 -3.34 -3.94 6.29
N PRO A 185 -3.50 -4.23 4.98
CA PRO A 185 -2.50 -3.88 3.96
C PRO A 185 -2.32 -2.36 3.80
N HIS A 186 -3.28 -1.54 4.23
CA HIS A 186 -3.20 -0.07 4.18
C HIS A 186 -2.02 0.51 5.00
N ARG A 187 -1.48 -0.23 5.94
CA ARG A 187 -0.29 0.19 6.71
C ARG A 187 0.94 0.37 5.84
N ILE A 188 1.05 -0.41 4.75
CA ILE A 188 2.19 -0.32 3.83
C ILE A 188 2.23 1.02 3.08
N PRO A 189 1.16 1.47 2.38
CA PRO A 189 1.13 2.80 1.78
C PRO A 189 1.38 3.93 2.78
N PHE A 190 0.82 3.84 3.98
CA PHE A 190 1.04 4.86 5.03
C PHE A 190 2.51 4.92 5.44
N TYR A 191 3.13 3.78 5.69
CA TYR A 191 4.56 3.70 6.00
C TYR A 191 5.41 4.32 4.87
N LEU A 192 5.12 3.99 3.61
CA LEU A 192 5.86 4.52 2.47
C LEU A 192 5.67 6.03 2.32
N TYR A 193 4.48 6.55 2.57
CA TYR A 193 4.22 7.99 2.52
C TYR A 193 4.97 8.74 3.63
N ASP A 194 4.97 8.21 4.86
CA ASP A 194 5.73 8.78 5.98
C ASP A 194 7.23 8.81 5.69
N LEU A 195 7.78 7.69 5.20
CA LEU A 195 9.20 7.60 4.83
C LEU A 195 9.56 8.59 3.71
N ALA A 196 8.71 8.68 2.67
CA ALA A 196 8.88 9.64 1.59
C ALA A 196 8.83 11.09 2.11
N THR A 197 7.98 11.37 3.11
CA THR A 197 7.87 12.69 3.74
C THR A 197 9.15 13.07 4.46
N LEU A 198 9.73 12.18 5.25
CA LEU A 198 11.02 12.41 5.90
C LEU A 198 12.12 12.63 4.89
N PHE A 199 12.18 11.80 3.83
CA PHE A 199 13.17 11.95 2.76
C PHE A 199 13.04 13.29 2.03
N HIS A 200 11.84 13.69 1.63
CA HIS A 200 11.64 14.97 0.93
C HIS A 200 11.91 16.19 1.82
N SER A 201 11.59 16.10 3.10
CA SER A 201 11.92 17.16 4.09
C SER A 201 13.44 17.33 4.17
N TYR A 202 14.17 16.22 4.33
CA TYR A 202 15.63 16.24 4.35
C TYR A 202 16.23 16.75 3.01
N TRP A 203 15.69 16.29 1.88
CA TRP A 203 16.11 16.76 0.56
C TRP A 203 16.00 18.27 0.41
N ASN A 204 14.90 18.86 0.91
CA ASN A 204 14.66 20.29 0.81
C ASN A 204 15.67 21.13 1.62
N LEU A 205 16.14 20.64 2.76
CA LEU A 205 17.21 21.31 3.52
C LEU A 205 18.49 21.50 2.69
N GLY A 206 18.77 20.57 1.78
CA GLY A 206 19.91 20.67 0.87
C GLY A 206 19.82 21.79 -0.16
N LYS A 207 18.68 22.48 -0.31
CA LYS A 207 18.56 23.68 -1.15
C LYS A 207 19.30 24.86 -0.52
N ASP A 208 19.14 25.02 0.80
CA ASP A 208 19.62 26.16 1.54
C ASP A 208 21.00 25.91 2.16
N ASN A 209 21.31 24.63 2.47
CA ASN A 209 22.58 24.27 3.09
C ASN A 209 23.19 23.03 2.41
N ILE A 210 24.37 23.21 1.83
CA ILE A 210 25.10 22.19 1.10
C ILE A 210 25.44 20.94 1.96
N SER A 211 25.58 21.13 3.28
CA SER A 211 25.88 20.03 4.20
C SER A 211 24.78 18.96 4.24
N TYR A 212 23.53 19.30 3.89
CA TYR A 212 22.41 18.37 3.80
C TYR A 212 22.24 17.72 2.42
N ARG A 213 22.99 18.16 1.40
CA ARG A 213 22.91 17.53 0.07
C ARG A 213 23.45 16.13 0.10
N PHE A 214 22.85 15.24 -0.67
CA PHE A 214 23.36 13.88 -0.90
C PHE A 214 24.55 13.88 -1.84
N ILE A 215 24.55 14.78 -2.80
CA ILE A 215 25.60 14.94 -3.83
C ILE A 215 25.98 16.41 -3.98
N SER A 216 27.26 16.67 -4.28
CA SER A 216 27.81 17.94 -4.74
C SER A 216 28.87 17.64 -5.78
N ASP A 217 28.90 18.41 -6.87
CA ASP A 217 29.87 18.28 -7.96
C ASP A 217 30.00 16.84 -8.50
N ASN A 218 28.85 16.17 -8.68
CA ASN A 218 28.75 14.78 -9.11
C ASN A 218 29.47 13.76 -8.20
N LYS A 219 29.70 14.12 -6.95
CA LYS A 219 30.28 13.21 -5.91
C LYS A 219 29.35 13.13 -4.71
N PRO A 220 29.35 12.01 -3.99
CA PRO A 220 28.60 11.92 -2.75
C PRO A 220 29.21 12.85 -1.70
N THR A 221 28.34 13.59 -0.98
CA THR A 221 28.82 14.48 0.09
C THR A 221 29.28 13.69 1.32
N SER A 222 28.75 12.48 1.53
CA SER A 222 29.25 11.53 2.52
C SER A 222 28.85 10.10 2.16
N THR A 223 29.66 9.13 2.61
CA THR A 223 29.36 7.70 2.49
C THR A 223 28.12 7.32 3.31
N THR A 224 27.95 7.94 4.47
CA THR A 224 26.78 7.76 5.33
C THR A 224 25.47 8.02 4.59
N LYS A 225 25.39 9.13 3.87
CA LYS A 225 24.19 9.51 3.11
C LYS A 225 23.88 8.52 1.99
N LEU A 226 24.90 8.00 1.31
CA LEU A 226 24.68 6.94 0.32
C LEU A 226 24.14 5.66 0.92
N ILE A 227 24.63 5.29 2.12
CA ILE A 227 24.12 4.12 2.84
C ILE A 227 22.65 4.30 3.18
N ILE A 228 22.26 5.48 3.70
CA ILE A 228 20.87 5.79 4.02
C ILE A 228 19.97 5.68 2.78
N LEU A 229 20.42 6.18 1.62
CA LEU A 229 19.66 6.09 0.37
C LEU A 229 19.49 4.65 -0.14
N LYS A 230 20.35 3.75 0.32
CA LYS A 230 20.35 2.35 -0.09
C LYS A 230 19.47 1.48 0.81
N CYS A 231 19.30 1.86 2.06
CA CYS A 231 18.43 1.17 3.01
C CYS A 231 16.95 1.32 2.64
#